data_e8784b6e886f4e5692a560ccefe40bcd
#
_entry.id   e8784b6e886f4e5692a560ccefe40bcd
#
_cell.length_a   1.000
_cell.length_b   1.000
_cell.length_c   1.000
_cell.angle_alpha   90.00
_cell.angle_beta   90.00
_cell.angle_gamma   90.00
#
_symmetry.space_group_name_H-M   'P 1'
#
loop_
_entity.id
_entity.type
_entity.pdbx_description
1 polymer ?
#
loop_
_entity_poly.entity_id
_entity_poly.type
_entity_poly.pdbx_seq_one_letter_code
_entity_poly.pdbx_strand_id
1 'polypeptide(L)'
;MPAVLVHGVPDTHRLWDTLRSRLQRSDVIAVSLPGFGVPVPSGFAATKEAYVDWLIAEIARLGEPIDLVGHDWGSLLVQRAVSLRPDLVRTWACGNGPVDVEYVWHDLAQQWQTPGVGEQIMTMMTPDALVDGLAAAGVPRATARETVRYVDATMKDCILRLYRSAVNVGREWQAGVEKVTRPALILWAKDDPYVAPVFAERLAARVRGELLLLEGCGHFWPVERPAEAAAALERFWAKHAGS
;
A
#
# COMPACT_ATOMS: atom_id res chain seq x y z
N MET A 1 -17.33 -0.48 -13.28
CA MET A 1 -16.15 0.29 -12.80
C MET A 1 -15.36 -0.61 -11.87
N PRO A 2 -14.19 -1.13 -12.30
CA PRO A 2 -13.45 -2.11 -11.52
C PRO A 2 -12.84 -1.52 -10.24
N ALA A 3 -12.51 -2.41 -9.27
CA ALA A 3 -11.67 -2.06 -8.14
C ALA A 3 -10.24 -2.52 -8.40
N VAL A 4 -9.26 -1.64 -8.15
CA VAL A 4 -7.84 -1.94 -8.27
C VAL A 4 -7.19 -1.92 -6.90
N LEU A 5 -6.52 -3.02 -6.54
CA LEU A 5 -5.88 -3.22 -5.24
C LEU A 5 -4.35 -3.17 -5.41
N VAL A 6 -3.70 -2.30 -4.65
CA VAL A 6 -2.26 -2.01 -4.72
C VAL A 6 -1.59 -2.42 -3.42
N HIS A 7 -0.70 -3.41 -3.48
CA HIS A 7 0.05 -3.91 -2.32
C HIS A 7 1.23 -3.00 -1.95
N GLY A 8 1.87 -3.30 -0.84
CA GLY A 8 3.10 -2.65 -0.39
C GLY A 8 4.31 -3.59 -0.33
N VAL A 9 5.20 -3.34 0.61
CA VAL A 9 6.50 -4.02 0.77
C VAL A 9 6.44 -4.99 1.96
N PRO A 10 6.94 -6.22 1.82
CA PRO A 10 7.54 -6.88 0.65
C PRO A 10 6.55 -7.79 -0.12
N ASP A 11 5.32 -7.34 -0.28
CA ASP A 11 4.23 -8.15 -0.81
C ASP A 11 4.19 -8.23 -2.34
N THR A 12 3.18 -8.94 -2.83
CA THR A 12 2.75 -9.01 -4.23
C THR A 12 1.23 -8.87 -4.29
N HIS A 13 0.63 -8.97 -5.47
CA HIS A 13 -0.84 -9.02 -5.61
C HIS A 13 -1.51 -10.08 -4.72
N ARG A 14 -0.77 -11.12 -4.28
CA ARG A 14 -1.29 -12.21 -3.44
C ARG A 14 -1.67 -11.79 -2.02
N LEU A 15 -1.16 -10.66 -1.53
CA LEU A 15 -1.63 -10.05 -0.28
C LEU A 15 -3.17 -9.97 -0.24
N TRP A 16 -3.78 -9.74 -1.39
CA TRP A 16 -5.20 -9.50 -1.53
C TRP A 16 -6.06 -10.75 -1.70
N ASP A 17 -5.47 -11.95 -1.87
CA ASP A 17 -6.20 -13.18 -2.21
C ASP A 17 -7.30 -13.50 -1.18
N THR A 18 -6.98 -13.43 0.12
CA THR A 18 -7.95 -13.71 1.20
C THR A 18 -9.04 -12.64 1.25
N LEU A 19 -8.70 -11.36 1.13
CA LEU A 19 -9.67 -10.28 1.11
C LEU A 19 -10.57 -10.37 -0.12
N ARG A 20 -10.02 -10.60 -1.33
CA ARG A 20 -10.77 -10.77 -2.57
C ARG A 20 -11.79 -11.89 -2.49
N SER A 21 -11.46 -12.99 -1.82
CA SER A 21 -12.40 -14.12 -1.62
C SER A 21 -13.60 -13.77 -0.72
N ARG A 22 -13.58 -12.63 -0.04
CA ARG A 22 -14.65 -12.13 0.82
C ARG A 22 -15.49 -11.04 0.16
N LEU A 23 -15.02 -10.48 -0.95
CA LEU A 23 -15.75 -9.48 -1.71
C LEU A 23 -16.87 -10.12 -2.53
N GLN A 24 -18.00 -9.44 -2.66
CA GLN A 24 -19.13 -9.90 -3.46
C GLN A 24 -18.97 -9.55 -4.94
N ARG A 25 -18.25 -8.46 -5.24
CA ARG A 25 -17.97 -8.03 -6.60
C ARG A 25 -16.87 -8.86 -7.25
N SER A 26 -16.99 -9.13 -8.56
CA SER A 26 -16.05 -9.95 -9.32
C SER A 26 -15.05 -9.12 -10.15
N ASP A 27 -15.30 -7.82 -10.35
CA ASP A 27 -14.49 -6.90 -11.13
C ASP A 27 -13.33 -6.29 -10.31
N VAL A 28 -12.57 -7.16 -9.63
CA VAL A 28 -11.47 -6.77 -8.73
C VAL A 28 -10.14 -7.21 -9.31
N ILE A 29 -9.27 -6.24 -9.56
CA ILE A 29 -7.92 -6.41 -10.11
C ILE A 29 -6.90 -6.15 -8.99
N ALA A 30 -6.13 -7.15 -8.62
CA ALA A 30 -4.97 -6.97 -7.76
C ALA A 30 -3.71 -6.87 -8.63
N VAL A 31 -3.01 -5.75 -8.55
CA VAL A 31 -1.79 -5.52 -9.34
C VAL A 31 -0.54 -5.89 -8.55
N SER A 32 0.50 -6.36 -9.25
CA SER A 32 1.85 -6.45 -8.70
C SER A 32 2.68 -5.28 -9.17
N LEU A 33 3.33 -4.58 -8.26
CA LEU A 33 4.27 -3.52 -8.58
C LEU A 33 5.48 -4.10 -9.34
N PRO A 34 6.05 -3.38 -10.31
CA PRO A 34 7.28 -3.80 -11.01
C PRO A 34 8.38 -4.24 -10.04
N GLY A 35 8.93 -5.44 -10.25
CA GLY A 35 9.94 -6.02 -9.36
C GLY A 35 9.40 -6.77 -8.14
N PHE A 36 8.08 -6.78 -7.94
CA PHE A 36 7.44 -7.48 -6.83
C PHE A 36 6.70 -8.73 -7.33
N GLY A 37 7.46 -9.80 -7.54
CA GLY A 37 6.95 -11.06 -8.11
C GLY A 37 6.64 -11.00 -9.61
N VAL A 38 6.96 -9.90 -10.28
CA VAL A 38 6.83 -9.68 -11.72
C VAL A 38 8.08 -8.98 -12.25
N PRO A 39 8.39 -9.07 -13.57
CA PRO A 39 9.55 -8.41 -14.14
C PRO A 39 9.56 -6.89 -13.96
N VAL A 40 10.75 -6.32 -13.89
CA VAL A 40 10.97 -4.87 -13.96
C VAL A 40 11.01 -4.43 -15.42
N PRO A 41 10.19 -3.46 -15.86
CA PRO A 41 10.27 -2.92 -17.20
C PRO A 41 11.65 -2.30 -17.50
N SER A 42 12.11 -2.39 -18.74
CA SER A 42 13.38 -1.77 -19.15
C SER A 42 13.38 -0.27 -18.85
N GLY A 43 14.44 0.22 -18.21
CA GLY A 43 14.59 1.62 -17.83
C GLY A 43 13.75 2.08 -16.63
N PHE A 44 13.05 1.18 -15.97
CA PHE A 44 12.25 1.51 -14.78
C PHE A 44 13.17 1.83 -13.58
N ALA A 45 13.05 3.04 -13.03
CA ALA A 45 13.96 3.52 -11.99
C ALA A 45 13.68 2.94 -10.60
N ALA A 46 12.51 2.35 -10.36
CA ALA A 46 12.01 1.87 -9.06
C ALA A 46 11.99 2.95 -7.95
N THR A 47 11.83 4.23 -8.34
CA THR A 47 11.60 5.34 -7.41
C THR A 47 10.10 5.51 -7.13
N LYS A 48 9.77 6.23 -6.06
CA LYS A 48 8.38 6.51 -5.72
C LYS A 48 7.60 7.18 -6.87
N GLU A 49 8.25 8.06 -7.63
CA GLU A 49 7.66 8.69 -8.81
C GLU A 49 7.41 7.67 -9.93
N ALA A 50 8.40 6.82 -10.21
CA ALA A 50 8.28 5.79 -11.25
C ALA A 50 7.13 4.83 -10.95
N TYR A 51 6.94 4.43 -9.68
CA TYR A 51 5.79 3.60 -9.29
C TYR A 51 4.45 4.34 -9.41
N VAL A 52 4.39 5.62 -9.06
CA VAL A 52 3.17 6.43 -9.25
C VAL A 52 2.83 6.55 -10.73
N ASP A 53 3.80 6.88 -11.57
CA ASP A 53 3.60 7.02 -13.02
C ASP A 53 3.15 5.70 -13.64
N TRP A 54 3.76 4.58 -13.22
CA TRP A 54 3.35 3.25 -13.62
C TRP A 54 1.90 2.94 -13.20
N LEU A 55 1.55 3.20 -11.94
CA LEU A 55 0.19 2.96 -11.44
C LEU A 55 -0.84 3.79 -12.21
N ILE A 56 -0.56 5.07 -12.44
CA ILE A 56 -1.43 5.95 -13.22
C ILE A 56 -1.60 5.41 -14.65
N ALA A 57 -0.53 4.93 -15.29
CA ALA A 57 -0.61 4.34 -16.62
C ALA A 57 -1.46 3.05 -16.63
N GLU A 58 -1.32 2.19 -15.62
CA GLU A 58 -2.12 0.96 -15.51
C GLU A 58 -3.62 1.25 -15.33
N ILE A 59 -3.97 2.15 -14.41
CA ILE A 59 -5.39 2.48 -14.18
C ILE A 59 -6.01 3.23 -15.37
N ALA A 60 -5.24 4.08 -16.07
CA ALA A 60 -5.73 4.79 -17.24
C ALA A 60 -6.10 3.86 -18.41
N ARG A 61 -5.44 2.69 -18.52
CA ARG A 61 -5.76 1.67 -19.55
C ARG A 61 -7.14 1.04 -19.38
N LEU A 62 -7.74 1.14 -18.18
CA LEU A 62 -9.08 0.59 -17.93
C LEU A 62 -10.18 1.41 -18.62
N GLY A 63 -9.89 2.66 -19.01
CA GLY A 63 -10.78 3.50 -19.83
C GLY A 63 -12.00 4.05 -19.10
N GLU A 64 -12.11 3.81 -17.80
CA GLU A 64 -13.20 4.31 -16.94
C GLU A 64 -12.68 4.61 -15.53
N PRO A 65 -13.33 5.48 -14.75
CA PRO A 65 -12.97 5.70 -13.35
C PRO A 65 -13.11 4.42 -12.53
N ILE A 66 -12.19 4.23 -11.59
CA ILE A 66 -12.06 3.01 -10.78
C ILE A 66 -12.23 3.28 -9.29
N ASP A 67 -12.43 2.20 -8.52
CA ASP A 67 -12.24 2.20 -7.08
C ASP A 67 -10.81 1.77 -6.78
N LEU A 68 -10.01 2.63 -6.14
CA LEU A 68 -8.60 2.39 -5.93
C LEU A 68 -8.32 2.11 -4.45
N VAL A 69 -7.64 0.99 -4.14
CA VAL A 69 -7.34 0.58 -2.76
C VAL A 69 -5.85 0.32 -2.60
N GLY A 70 -5.24 0.86 -1.54
CA GLY A 70 -3.82 0.66 -1.25
C GLY A 70 -3.54 0.25 0.19
N HIS A 71 -2.49 -0.55 0.36
CA HIS A 71 -1.95 -0.95 1.66
C HIS A 71 -0.46 -0.69 1.72
N ASP A 72 0.07 -0.21 2.87
CA ASP A 72 1.48 0.09 3.06
C ASP A 72 2.02 1.03 1.96
N TRP A 73 3.04 0.68 1.19
CA TRP A 73 3.49 1.47 0.05
C TRP A 73 2.40 1.70 -0.99
N GLY A 74 1.51 0.71 -1.21
CA GLY A 74 0.33 0.91 -2.04
C GLY A 74 -0.57 2.04 -1.55
N SER A 75 -0.64 2.27 -0.23
CA SER A 75 -1.35 3.43 0.35
C SER A 75 -0.73 4.77 -0.08
N LEU A 76 0.59 4.90 -0.01
CA LEU A 76 1.28 6.12 -0.44
C LEU A 76 1.08 6.37 -1.94
N LEU A 77 1.22 5.30 -2.76
CA LEU A 77 1.05 5.38 -4.21
C LEU A 77 -0.38 5.78 -4.60
N VAL A 78 -1.39 5.21 -3.93
CA VAL A 78 -2.81 5.55 -4.12
C VAL A 78 -3.08 7.01 -3.78
N GLN A 79 -2.64 7.48 -2.60
CA GLN A 79 -2.79 8.88 -2.20
C GLN A 79 -2.18 9.83 -3.24
N ARG A 80 -1.00 9.49 -3.77
CA ARG A 80 -0.35 10.32 -4.78
C ARG A 80 -1.05 10.23 -6.13
N ALA A 81 -1.41 9.03 -6.60
CA ALA A 81 -2.10 8.83 -7.87
C ALA A 81 -3.43 9.60 -7.92
N VAL A 82 -4.26 9.52 -6.87
CA VAL A 82 -5.53 10.25 -6.80
C VAL A 82 -5.32 11.77 -6.74
N SER A 83 -4.23 12.24 -6.11
CA SER A 83 -3.90 13.67 -6.08
C SER A 83 -3.49 14.25 -7.43
N LEU A 84 -2.89 13.42 -8.30
CA LEU A 84 -2.45 13.80 -9.64
C LEU A 84 -3.53 13.59 -10.71
N ARG A 85 -4.30 12.50 -10.60
CA ARG A 85 -5.30 12.07 -11.59
C ARG A 85 -6.62 11.69 -10.92
N PRO A 86 -7.31 12.66 -10.26
CA PRO A 86 -8.61 12.42 -9.65
C PRO A 86 -9.69 12.02 -10.67
N ASP A 87 -9.48 12.35 -11.94
CA ASP A 87 -10.36 11.96 -13.05
C ASP A 87 -10.43 10.46 -13.30
N LEU A 88 -9.37 9.71 -12.97
CA LEU A 88 -9.29 8.26 -13.11
C LEU A 88 -9.88 7.50 -11.91
N VAL A 89 -10.24 8.18 -10.82
CA VAL A 89 -10.63 7.53 -9.57
C VAL A 89 -12.02 7.98 -9.15
N ARG A 90 -12.93 7.03 -8.98
CA ARG A 90 -14.27 7.27 -8.42
C ARG A 90 -14.20 7.40 -6.91
N THR A 91 -13.67 6.37 -6.25
CA THR A 91 -13.43 6.33 -4.80
C THR A 91 -12.03 5.78 -4.53
N TRP A 92 -11.48 6.09 -3.36
CA TRP A 92 -10.23 5.50 -2.95
C TRP A 92 -10.25 5.09 -1.49
N ALA A 93 -9.51 4.02 -1.17
CA ALA A 93 -9.29 3.58 0.18
C ALA A 93 -7.80 3.31 0.40
N CYS A 94 -7.31 3.58 1.60
CA CYS A 94 -5.93 3.31 1.92
C CYS A 94 -5.75 2.99 3.42
N GLY A 95 -4.64 2.32 3.73
CA GLY A 95 -4.29 2.04 5.10
C GLY A 95 -2.82 1.74 5.33
N ASN A 96 -2.36 2.09 6.54
CA ASN A 96 -1.03 1.77 7.08
C ASN A 96 0.15 2.23 6.21
N GLY A 97 -0.04 3.36 5.51
CA GLY A 97 1.00 4.02 4.73
C GLY A 97 0.73 5.53 4.68
N PRO A 98 1.41 6.34 5.51
CA PRO A 98 1.12 7.77 5.66
C PRO A 98 1.84 8.63 4.64
N VAL A 99 1.14 9.62 4.12
CA VAL A 99 1.73 10.80 3.49
C VAL A 99 1.54 11.97 4.48
N ASP A 100 2.48 12.12 5.41
CA ASP A 100 2.42 13.12 6.48
C ASP A 100 3.80 13.70 6.76
N VAL A 101 3.90 15.03 6.89
CA VAL A 101 5.18 15.74 7.15
C VAL A 101 5.79 15.40 8.50
N GLU A 102 4.99 14.94 9.46
CA GLU A 102 5.47 14.57 10.80
C GLU A 102 5.78 13.08 10.92
N TYR A 103 5.50 12.27 9.87
CA TYR A 103 5.86 10.87 9.89
C TYR A 103 7.37 10.69 9.78
N VAL A 104 7.92 10.04 10.77
CA VAL A 104 9.32 9.60 10.77
C VAL A 104 9.36 8.12 10.43
N TRP A 105 10.11 7.77 9.39
CA TRP A 105 10.27 6.38 8.99
C TRP A 105 10.79 5.52 10.15
N HIS A 106 10.24 4.32 10.31
CA HIS A 106 10.70 3.33 11.31
C HIS A 106 12.15 2.91 11.04
N ASP A 107 12.82 2.37 12.06
CA ASP A 107 14.27 2.09 12.04
C ASP A 107 14.71 1.26 10.84
N LEU A 108 13.97 0.20 10.49
CA LEU A 108 14.32 -0.65 9.35
C LEU A 108 14.23 0.14 8.02
N ALA A 109 13.24 1.00 7.86
CA ALA A 109 13.12 1.86 6.69
C ALA A 109 14.30 2.86 6.58
N GLN A 110 14.70 3.46 7.70
CA GLN A 110 15.86 4.36 7.74
C GLN A 110 17.18 3.63 7.37
N GLN A 111 17.31 2.39 7.81
CA GLN A 111 18.43 1.54 7.41
C GLN A 111 18.43 1.26 5.90
N TRP A 112 17.27 0.95 5.30
CA TRP A 112 17.13 0.76 3.85
C TRP A 112 17.42 2.04 3.07
N GLN A 113 17.08 3.20 3.62
CA GLN A 113 17.39 4.50 3.02
C GLN A 113 18.89 4.83 3.02
N THR A 114 19.67 4.23 3.93
CA THR A 114 21.09 4.51 4.08
C THR A 114 21.92 3.66 3.11
N PRO A 115 22.65 4.26 2.13
CA PRO A 115 23.50 3.52 1.22
C PRO A 115 24.58 2.70 1.97
N GLY A 116 24.83 1.48 1.50
CA GLY A 116 25.75 0.51 2.14
C GLY A 116 25.09 -0.25 3.28
N VAL A 117 24.37 0.41 4.19
CA VAL A 117 23.66 -0.27 5.29
C VAL A 117 22.47 -1.05 4.74
N GLY A 118 21.68 -0.46 3.85
CA GLY A 118 20.54 -1.13 3.22
C GLY A 118 20.94 -2.41 2.51
N GLU A 119 22.03 -2.40 1.74
CA GLU A 119 22.55 -3.57 1.04
C GLU A 119 22.99 -4.67 2.03
N GLN A 120 23.65 -4.30 3.12
CA GLN A 120 24.03 -5.25 4.18
C GLN A 120 22.81 -5.90 4.82
N ILE A 121 21.81 -5.11 5.20
CA ILE A 121 20.53 -5.62 5.74
C ILE A 121 19.87 -6.58 4.76
N MET A 122 19.74 -6.20 3.48
CA MET A 122 19.14 -7.06 2.46
C MET A 122 19.90 -8.38 2.26
N THR A 123 21.21 -8.37 2.43
CA THR A 123 22.04 -9.60 2.37
C THR A 123 21.77 -10.50 3.57
N MET A 124 21.58 -9.93 4.76
CA MET A 124 21.32 -10.66 6.00
C MET A 124 19.88 -11.18 6.12
N MET A 125 18.95 -10.63 5.33
CA MET A 125 17.55 -11.05 5.33
C MET A 125 17.39 -12.44 4.69
N THR A 126 17.52 -13.48 5.51
CA THR A 126 17.26 -14.87 5.11
C THR A 126 15.75 -15.13 4.99
N PRO A 127 15.31 -16.13 4.18
CA PRO A 127 13.89 -16.51 4.09
C PRO A 127 13.25 -16.79 5.45
N ASP A 128 13.94 -17.50 6.35
CA ASP A 128 13.41 -17.83 7.68
C ASP A 128 13.25 -16.57 8.55
N ALA A 129 14.25 -15.68 8.56
CA ALA A 129 14.18 -14.41 9.29
C ALA A 129 13.03 -13.52 8.79
N LEU A 130 12.79 -13.51 7.47
CA LEU A 130 11.66 -12.80 6.88
C LEU A 130 10.31 -13.40 7.30
N VAL A 131 10.19 -14.73 7.28
CA VAL A 131 8.97 -15.41 7.76
C VAL A 131 8.71 -15.08 9.23
N ASP A 132 9.73 -15.10 10.06
CA ASP A 132 9.62 -14.78 11.49
C ASP A 132 9.23 -13.29 11.69
N GLY A 133 9.83 -12.37 10.95
CA GLY A 133 9.52 -10.95 10.99
C GLY A 133 8.07 -10.65 10.56
N LEU A 134 7.62 -11.21 9.45
CA LEU A 134 6.24 -11.07 8.98
C LEU A 134 5.24 -11.68 9.98
N ALA A 135 5.56 -12.85 10.54
CA ALA A 135 4.71 -13.50 11.54
C ALA A 135 4.63 -12.67 12.85
N ALA A 136 5.72 -12.04 13.26
CA ALA A 136 5.73 -11.12 14.41
C ALA A 136 4.91 -9.85 14.14
N ALA A 137 4.78 -9.42 12.87
CA ALA A 137 3.95 -8.31 12.44
C ALA A 137 2.47 -8.68 12.20
N GLY A 138 2.05 -9.91 12.52
CA GLY A 138 0.65 -10.35 12.45
C GLY A 138 0.30 -11.21 11.23
N VAL A 139 1.21 -11.40 10.27
CA VAL A 139 0.94 -12.24 9.09
C VAL A 139 0.88 -13.72 9.47
N PRO A 140 -0.18 -14.47 9.11
CA PRO A 140 -0.19 -15.92 9.32
C PRO A 140 1.03 -16.60 8.70
N ARG A 141 1.71 -17.48 9.44
CA ARG A 141 2.99 -18.09 8.99
C ARG A 141 2.92 -18.77 7.61
N ALA A 142 1.79 -19.34 7.24
CA ALA A 142 1.61 -19.92 5.91
C ALA A 142 1.66 -18.84 4.82
N THR A 143 0.99 -17.72 5.04
CA THR A 143 1.01 -16.54 4.16
C THR A 143 2.40 -15.93 4.11
N ALA A 144 3.07 -15.76 5.27
CA ALA A 144 4.44 -15.26 5.33
C ALA A 144 5.41 -16.11 4.50
N ARG A 145 5.31 -17.45 4.58
CA ARG A 145 6.12 -18.35 3.75
C ARG A 145 5.85 -18.19 2.25
N GLU A 146 4.59 -17.96 1.89
CA GLU A 146 4.24 -17.71 0.48
C GLU A 146 4.81 -16.37 0.00
N THR A 147 4.65 -15.29 0.77
CA THR A 147 5.20 -13.96 0.46
C THR A 147 6.71 -14.03 0.25
N VAL A 148 7.44 -14.67 1.16
CA VAL A 148 8.91 -14.75 1.14
C VAL A 148 9.46 -15.46 -0.10
N ARG A 149 8.68 -16.32 -0.77
CA ARG A 149 9.10 -16.98 -2.02
C ARG A 149 9.36 -16.01 -3.16
N TYR A 150 8.78 -14.81 -3.09
CA TYR A 150 8.93 -13.76 -4.10
C TYR A 150 10.01 -12.71 -3.75
N VAL A 151 10.56 -12.77 -2.52
CA VAL A 151 11.59 -11.81 -2.08
C VAL A 151 12.95 -12.22 -2.62
N ASP A 152 13.17 -11.96 -3.90
CA ASP A 152 14.42 -12.20 -4.62
C ASP A 152 15.34 -10.97 -4.62
N ALA A 153 16.47 -11.08 -5.32
CA ALA A 153 17.43 -9.97 -5.44
C ALA A 153 16.83 -8.75 -6.17
N THR A 154 15.92 -8.97 -7.11
CA THR A 154 15.24 -7.91 -7.86
C THR A 154 14.32 -7.11 -6.93
N MET A 155 13.48 -7.79 -6.15
CA MET A 155 12.61 -7.14 -5.19
C MET A 155 13.41 -6.36 -4.14
N LYS A 156 14.49 -6.96 -3.61
CA LYS A 156 15.38 -6.30 -2.65
C LYS A 156 15.99 -4.99 -3.19
N ASP A 157 16.46 -4.99 -4.44
CA ASP A 157 16.96 -3.77 -5.10
C ASP A 157 15.85 -2.72 -5.30
N CYS A 158 14.68 -3.14 -5.75
CA CYS A 158 13.51 -2.27 -5.89
C CYS A 158 13.11 -1.63 -4.56
N ILE A 159 13.10 -2.40 -3.46
CA ILE A 159 12.81 -1.86 -2.11
C ILE A 159 13.81 -0.76 -1.74
N LEU A 160 15.10 -1.00 -1.90
CA LEU A 160 16.12 -0.02 -1.55
C LEU A 160 15.95 1.29 -2.36
N ARG A 161 15.73 1.19 -3.67
CA ARG A 161 15.52 2.36 -4.53
C ARG A 161 14.25 3.13 -4.16
N LEU A 162 13.17 2.40 -3.90
CA LEU A 162 11.89 2.98 -3.49
C LEU A 162 12.03 3.77 -2.20
N TYR A 163 12.58 3.17 -1.14
CA TYR A 163 12.76 3.84 0.15
C TYR A 163 13.73 5.02 0.08
N ARG A 164 14.81 4.92 -0.68
CA ARG A 164 15.79 6.01 -0.88
C ARG A 164 15.19 7.21 -1.58
N SER A 165 14.29 7.00 -2.53
CA SER A 165 13.60 8.08 -3.21
C SER A 165 12.56 8.79 -2.31
N ALA A 166 12.22 8.24 -1.16
CA ALA A 166 11.06 8.64 -0.36
C ALA A 166 11.41 9.23 1.02
N VAL A 167 12.67 9.60 1.26
CA VAL A 167 13.11 10.15 2.56
C VAL A 167 12.23 11.32 3.00
N ASN A 168 11.78 12.16 2.07
CA ASN A 168 10.97 13.36 2.33
C ASN A 168 9.53 13.24 1.77
N VAL A 169 9.00 12.04 1.56
CA VAL A 169 7.72 11.84 0.86
C VAL A 169 6.56 12.64 1.45
N GLY A 170 6.48 12.75 2.78
CA GLY A 170 5.46 13.56 3.45
C GLY A 170 5.53 15.03 3.02
N ARG A 171 6.71 15.64 3.05
CA ARG A 171 6.90 17.04 2.64
C ARG A 171 6.60 17.27 1.16
N GLU A 172 6.91 16.29 0.32
CA GLU A 172 6.77 16.40 -1.13
C GLU A 172 5.32 16.18 -1.60
N TRP A 173 4.56 15.31 -0.92
CA TRP A 173 3.27 14.85 -1.43
C TRP A 173 2.06 15.34 -0.65
N GLN A 174 2.18 15.65 0.65
CA GLN A 174 1.04 16.00 1.52
C GLN A 174 0.18 17.13 0.94
N ALA A 175 0.78 18.23 0.50
CA ALA A 175 0.04 19.37 -0.02
C ALA A 175 -0.81 19.03 -1.27
N GLY A 176 -0.43 18.00 -2.03
CA GLY A 176 -1.24 17.47 -3.12
C GLY A 176 -2.40 16.61 -2.62
N VAL A 177 -2.13 15.74 -1.64
CA VAL A 177 -3.14 14.85 -1.04
C VAL A 177 -4.25 15.66 -0.34
N GLU A 178 -3.93 16.73 0.34
CA GLU A 178 -4.90 17.63 1.00
C GLU A 178 -5.92 18.26 0.05
N LYS A 179 -5.63 18.32 -1.23
CA LYS A 179 -6.52 18.87 -2.27
C LYS A 179 -7.46 17.82 -2.88
N VAL A 180 -7.33 16.56 -2.49
CA VAL A 180 -8.18 15.48 -3.00
C VAL A 180 -9.59 15.64 -2.47
N THR A 181 -10.56 15.64 -3.38
CA THR A 181 -12.01 15.74 -3.07
C THR A 181 -12.78 14.46 -3.35
N ARG A 182 -12.12 13.45 -3.93
CA ARG A 182 -12.75 12.15 -4.19
C ARG A 182 -13.08 11.44 -2.88
N PRO A 183 -14.22 10.75 -2.79
CA PRO A 183 -14.60 10.01 -1.60
C PRO A 183 -13.47 9.08 -1.13
N ALA A 184 -13.14 9.13 0.16
CA ALA A 184 -12.04 8.42 0.78
C ALA A 184 -12.50 7.53 1.93
N LEU A 185 -11.96 6.31 2.02
CA LEU A 185 -12.02 5.44 3.20
C LEU A 185 -10.61 5.20 3.72
N ILE A 186 -10.34 5.67 4.93
CA ILE A 186 -9.09 5.41 5.64
C ILE A 186 -9.32 4.19 6.55
N LEU A 187 -8.76 3.06 6.15
CA LEU A 187 -8.89 1.79 6.83
C LEU A 187 -7.56 1.42 7.46
N TRP A 188 -7.46 1.44 8.79
CA TRP A 188 -6.18 1.38 9.48
C TRP A 188 -6.15 0.35 10.59
N ALA A 189 -5.07 -0.43 10.63
CA ALA A 189 -4.77 -1.32 11.73
C ALA A 189 -4.29 -0.52 12.94
N LYS A 190 -4.94 -0.70 14.08
CA LYS A 190 -4.69 0.12 15.28
C LYS A 190 -3.40 -0.24 16.00
N ASP A 191 -3.04 -1.53 15.96
CA ASP A 191 -1.86 -2.06 16.65
C ASP A 191 -0.65 -2.21 15.72
N ASP A 192 -0.62 -1.41 14.64
CA ASP A 192 0.50 -1.38 13.68
C ASP A 192 1.80 -0.95 14.37
N PRO A 193 2.84 -1.80 14.37
CA PRO A 193 4.11 -1.47 15.01
C PRO A 193 4.94 -0.43 14.21
N TYR A 194 4.58 -0.15 12.95
CA TYR A 194 5.32 0.74 12.06
C TYR A 194 4.70 2.13 11.96
N VAL A 195 3.36 2.21 11.98
CA VAL A 195 2.65 3.46 11.70
C VAL A 195 1.48 3.65 12.67
N ALA A 196 1.64 4.58 13.59
CA ALA A 196 0.64 4.89 14.60
C ALA A 196 -0.70 5.37 14.01
N PRO A 197 -1.85 5.07 14.64
CA PRO A 197 -3.19 5.41 14.13
C PRO A 197 -3.46 6.92 14.06
N VAL A 198 -2.70 7.76 14.75
CA VAL A 198 -2.81 9.22 14.64
C VAL A 198 -2.63 9.73 13.20
N PHE A 199 -1.86 9.03 12.37
CA PHE A 199 -1.70 9.38 10.96
C PHE A 199 -2.95 9.07 10.13
N ALA A 200 -3.70 8.04 10.50
CA ALA A 200 -5.01 7.76 9.90
C ALA A 200 -6.03 8.85 10.24
N GLU A 201 -6.08 9.28 11.50
CA GLU A 201 -6.96 10.35 11.97
C GLU A 201 -6.67 11.67 11.24
N ARG A 202 -5.38 12.01 11.12
CA ARG A 202 -4.94 13.21 10.39
C ARG A 202 -5.30 13.14 8.90
N LEU A 203 -5.04 12.02 8.25
CA LEU A 203 -5.38 11.85 6.83
C LEU A 203 -6.88 11.95 6.63
N ALA A 204 -7.69 11.24 7.43
CA ALA A 204 -9.14 11.29 7.35
C ALA A 204 -9.68 12.73 7.51
N ALA A 205 -9.14 13.48 8.47
CA ALA A 205 -9.51 14.88 8.69
C ALA A 205 -9.15 15.75 7.48
N ARG A 206 -7.95 15.60 6.91
CA ARG A 206 -7.46 16.39 5.76
C ARG A 206 -8.30 16.18 4.51
N VAL A 207 -8.63 14.92 4.20
CA VAL A 207 -9.37 14.57 2.97
C VAL A 207 -10.89 14.46 3.21
N ARG A 208 -11.36 14.72 4.43
CA ARG A 208 -12.78 14.55 4.85
C ARG A 208 -13.27 13.12 4.57
N GLY A 209 -12.38 12.15 4.75
CA GLY A 209 -12.65 10.74 4.51
C GLY A 209 -13.34 10.05 5.68
N GLU A 210 -13.94 8.90 5.40
CA GLU A 210 -14.41 7.98 6.42
C GLU A 210 -13.21 7.30 7.08
N LEU A 211 -13.25 7.11 8.40
CA LEU A 211 -12.19 6.44 9.16
C LEU A 211 -12.72 5.15 9.77
N LEU A 212 -12.00 4.06 9.54
CA LEU A 212 -12.19 2.79 10.24
C LEU A 212 -10.88 2.33 10.84
N LEU A 213 -10.83 2.26 12.18
CA LEU A 213 -9.73 1.65 12.91
C LEU A 213 -10.07 0.19 13.22
N LEU A 214 -9.19 -0.72 12.82
CA LEU A 214 -9.31 -2.16 13.07
C LEU A 214 -8.59 -2.50 14.38
N GLU A 215 -9.37 -2.84 15.39
CA GLU A 215 -8.88 -3.21 16.72
C GLU A 215 -8.23 -4.60 16.71
N GLY A 216 -7.17 -4.78 17.52
CA GLY A 216 -6.46 -6.05 17.62
C GLY A 216 -5.88 -6.52 16.27
N CYS A 217 -5.49 -5.58 15.44
CA CYS A 217 -4.96 -5.78 14.11
C CYS A 217 -3.60 -5.12 13.98
N GLY A 218 -2.60 -5.88 13.56
CA GLY A 218 -1.27 -5.39 13.22
C GLY A 218 -1.22 -4.75 11.84
N HIS A 219 -0.03 -4.63 11.26
CA HIS A 219 0.17 -3.90 10.01
C HIS A 219 -0.63 -4.47 8.83
N PHE A 220 -0.74 -5.81 8.73
CA PHE A 220 -1.23 -6.51 7.54
C PHE A 220 -2.73 -6.79 7.57
N TRP A 221 -3.57 -5.77 7.75
CA TRP A 221 -5.03 -5.91 7.81
C TRP A 221 -5.66 -6.69 6.62
N PRO A 222 -5.11 -6.70 5.38
CA PRO A 222 -5.70 -7.48 4.30
C PRO A 222 -5.73 -8.99 4.57
N VAL A 223 -4.83 -9.48 5.42
CA VAL A 223 -4.73 -10.90 5.81
C VAL A 223 -5.14 -11.17 7.25
N GLU A 224 -5.03 -10.17 8.13
CA GLU A 224 -5.41 -10.32 9.55
C GLU A 224 -6.90 -10.12 9.80
N ARG A 225 -7.53 -9.16 9.09
CA ARG A 225 -8.95 -8.79 9.22
C ARG A 225 -9.67 -8.73 7.86
N PRO A 226 -9.52 -9.74 6.99
CA PRO A 226 -10.03 -9.69 5.61
C PRO A 226 -11.55 -9.55 5.53
N ALA A 227 -12.31 -10.14 6.47
CA ALA A 227 -13.75 -10.06 6.48
C ALA A 227 -14.26 -8.66 6.86
N GLU A 228 -13.65 -8.04 7.88
CA GLU A 228 -14.00 -6.68 8.32
C GLU A 228 -13.64 -5.65 7.26
N ALA A 229 -12.44 -5.80 6.65
CA ALA A 229 -11.98 -4.93 5.58
C ALA A 229 -12.86 -5.05 4.32
N ALA A 230 -13.22 -6.27 3.89
CA ALA A 230 -14.11 -6.49 2.77
C ALA A 230 -15.49 -5.86 3.01
N ALA A 231 -16.09 -6.08 4.18
CA ALA A 231 -17.38 -5.50 4.54
C ALA A 231 -17.34 -3.96 4.57
N ALA A 232 -16.23 -3.36 5.01
CA ALA A 232 -16.06 -1.91 5.00
C ALA A 232 -15.96 -1.36 3.57
N LEU A 233 -15.16 -1.98 2.71
CA LEU A 233 -15.02 -1.60 1.31
C LEU A 233 -16.35 -1.73 0.56
N GLU A 234 -17.07 -2.83 0.72
CA GLU A 234 -18.38 -3.03 0.08
C GLU A 234 -19.40 -1.95 0.50
N ARG A 235 -19.51 -1.63 1.80
CA ARG A 235 -20.38 -0.55 2.28
C ARG A 235 -19.99 0.80 1.70
N PHE A 236 -18.69 1.08 1.66
CA PHE A 236 -18.16 2.34 1.14
C PHE A 236 -18.44 2.47 -0.35
N TRP A 237 -18.19 1.46 -1.16
CA TRP A 237 -18.47 1.46 -2.60
C TRP A 237 -19.97 1.57 -2.90
N ALA A 238 -20.82 0.86 -2.13
CA ALA A 238 -22.27 0.95 -2.28
C ALA A 238 -22.80 2.37 -2.01
N LYS A 239 -22.27 3.05 -0.98
CA LYS A 239 -22.61 4.43 -0.63
C LYS A 239 -22.29 5.40 -1.77
N HIS A 240 -21.27 5.13 -2.56
CA HIS A 240 -20.78 5.99 -3.64
C HIS A 240 -21.04 5.43 -5.04
N ALA A 241 -21.97 4.49 -5.20
CA ALA A 241 -22.26 3.84 -6.49
C ALA A 241 -22.78 4.80 -7.58
N GLY A 242 -23.30 5.94 -7.20
CA GLY A 242 -23.87 6.96 -8.12
C GLY A 242 -23.03 8.23 -8.26
N SER A 243 -21.82 8.27 -7.73
CA SER A 243 -20.94 9.47 -7.75
C SER A 243 -19.96 9.49 -8.91
#